data_f69fc48b78a5170720177bbd30fe36e5
#
_entry.id   f69fc48b78a5170720177bbd30fe36e5
#
_cell.length_a   1.000
_cell.length_b   1.000
_cell.length_c   1.000
_cell.angle_alpha   90.00
_cell.angle_beta   90.00
_cell.angle_gamma   90.00
#
_symmetry.space_group_name_H-M   'P 1'
#
loop_
_entity.id
_entity.type
_entity.pdbx_description
1 polymer ?
#
loop_
_entity_poly.entity_id
_entity_poly.type
_entity_poly.pdbx_seq_one_letter_code
_entity_poly.pdbx_strand_id
1 'polypeptide(L)'
;MKNSIVFLLIFTISFANANNIKFKDINGFYEDDLNLAFKVFKKSCIKSSKKELFKEVCENVKYTNDAEEFFTNNFTVKRLVPPKENPILITGYYEPLLKGSRVKTQTYKYPIYKTPKDLITIKNKKEYEHFKKYKYKAKLVDGKYVPYDTREEIKKRDDLEVICYTNSLVDLFILQVQGSGRVLLENDEIINVSYSNQNGRKYSSIGKKLVADGYISKDKISLQSIKKYLKENPNRINEVFNYNESYVFFKETNNRATGSLNVPLVSKRNIAVDRKYIPLGSPVFIQTTNPKTKESIKKLVIAADTGGAIKGKNRIDYFYGFGKEAQELAGLMKEEGKVYILVPKT
;
A
#
# COMPACT_ATOMS: atom_id res chain seq x y z
N MET A 1 14.42 17.85 -43.31
CA MET A 1 13.72 16.59 -42.96
C MET A 1 14.45 16.01 -41.77
N LYS A 2 13.86 16.13 -40.52
CA LYS A 2 14.42 15.58 -39.28
C LYS A 2 13.63 14.32 -38.95
N ASN A 3 14.29 13.17 -39.11
CA ASN A 3 13.74 11.89 -38.70
C ASN A 3 13.74 11.79 -37.15
N SER A 4 12.58 11.87 -36.57
CA SER A 4 12.39 11.55 -35.15
C SER A 4 12.29 10.04 -35.02
N ILE A 5 13.37 9.42 -34.55
CA ILE A 5 13.36 8.01 -34.15
C ILE A 5 12.64 7.92 -32.81
N VAL A 6 11.41 7.40 -32.82
CA VAL A 6 10.66 7.05 -31.62
C VAL A 6 11.27 5.77 -31.09
N PHE A 7 12.03 5.87 -29.99
CA PHE A 7 12.47 4.70 -29.23
C PHE A 7 11.26 4.10 -28.48
N LEU A 8 10.69 3.06 -29.06
CA LEU A 8 9.73 2.20 -28.42
C LEU A 8 10.46 1.42 -27.31
N LEU A 9 10.36 1.88 -26.06
CA LEU A 9 10.83 1.14 -24.88
C LEU A 9 9.91 -0.08 -24.68
N ILE A 10 10.26 -1.16 -25.38
CA ILE A 10 9.66 -2.48 -25.13
C ILE A 10 10.13 -2.90 -23.72
N PHE A 11 9.22 -2.86 -22.76
CA PHE A 11 9.42 -3.47 -21.45
C PHE A 11 9.49 -4.99 -21.61
N THR A 12 10.67 -5.51 -21.93
CA THR A 12 10.93 -6.94 -21.80
C THR A 12 11.03 -7.27 -20.31
N ILE A 13 9.89 -7.64 -19.70
CA ILE A 13 9.90 -8.31 -18.43
C ILE A 13 10.52 -9.69 -18.71
N SER A 14 11.79 -9.88 -18.35
CA SER A 14 12.47 -11.19 -18.45
C SER A 14 11.77 -12.17 -17.50
N PHE A 15 10.81 -12.91 -18.03
CA PHE A 15 10.23 -14.09 -17.38
C PHE A 15 11.06 -15.30 -17.81
N ALA A 16 12.00 -15.74 -16.98
CA ALA A 16 12.67 -17.01 -17.16
C ALA A 16 11.61 -18.12 -17.18
N ASN A 17 11.58 -18.91 -18.26
CA ASN A 17 10.80 -20.12 -18.51
C ASN A 17 9.45 -20.21 -17.76
N ALA A 18 8.47 -19.46 -18.22
CA ALA A 18 7.09 -19.63 -17.77
C ALA A 18 6.49 -20.85 -18.51
N ASN A 19 6.43 -22.02 -17.86
CA ASN A 19 5.51 -23.06 -18.28
C ASN A 19 4.13 -22.43 -18.44
N ASN A 20 3.44 -22.67 -19.55
CA ASN A 20 2.07 -22.23 -19.82
C ASN A 20 1.14 -22.88 -18.78
N ILE A 21 0.92 -22.22 -17.66
CA ILE A 21 0.01 -22.68 -16.61
C ILE A 21 -1.41 -22.42 -17.09
N LYS A 22 -2.21 -23.48 -17.13
CA LYS A 22 -3.64 -23.38 -17.45
C LYS A 22 -4.40 -23.02 -16.18
N PHE A 23 -5.52 -22.34 -16.31
CA PHE A 23 -6.38 -21.98 -15.16
C PHE A 23 -6.82 -23.21 -14.36
N LYS A 24 -7.10 -24.34 -15.04
CA LYS A 24 -7.46 -25.62 -14.40
C LYS A 24 -6.36 -26.21 -13.51
N ASP A 25 -5.12 -25.81 -13.71
CA ASP A 25 -3.97 -26.30 -12.92
C ASP A 25 -3.74 -25.44 -11.67
N ILE A 26 -4.51 -24.35 -11.51
CA ILE A 26 -4.44 -23.47 -10.35
C ILE A 26 -5.45 -23.95 -9.31
N ASN A 27 -4.96 -24.62 -8.28
CA ASN A 27 -5.81 -25.15 -7.22
C ASN A 27 -6.63 -24.04 -6.56
N GLY A 28 -7.95 -24.16 -6.60
CA GLY A 28 -8.90 -23.24 -5.98
C GLY A 28 -9.27 -22.03 -6.82
N PHE A 29 -8.86 -21.94 -8.10
CA PHE A 29 -9.23 -20.81 -8.95
C PHE A 29 -10.75 -20.77 -9.18
N TYR A 30 -11.35 -21.89 -9.53
CA TYR A 30 -12.79 -22.02 -9.79
C TYR A 30 -13.63 -22.13 -8.52
N GLU A 31 -12.99 -22.31 -7.35
CA GLU A 31 -13.65 -22.33 -6.03
C GLU A 31 -13.85 -20.93 -5.46
N ASP A 32 -13.17 -19.90 -6.01
CA ASP A 32 -13.29 -18.52 -5.55
C ASP A 32 -14.53 -17.83 -6.11
N ASP A 33 -15.03 -16.84 -5.41
CA ASP A 33 -16.08 -15.94 -5.92
C ASP A 33 -15.51 -15.03 -7.03
N LEU A 34 -15.43 -15.60 -8.25
CA LEU A 34 -14.93 -14.90 -9.43
C LEU A 34 -15.83 -13.72 -9.80
N ASN A 35 -17.13 -13.75 -9.48
CA ASN A 35 -18.06 -12.66 -9.74
C ASN A 35 -17.70 -11.42 -8.92
N LEU A 36 -17.35 -11.59 -7.64
CA LEU A 36 -16.87 -10.48 -6.81
C LEU A 36 -15.53 -9.95 -7.33
N ALA A 37 -14.60 -10.83 -7.71
CA ALA A 37 -13.32 -10.43 -8.30
C ALA A 37 -13.53 -9.64 -9.59
N PHE A 38 -14.46 -10.05 -10.44
CA PHE A 38 -14.82 -9.36 -11.68
C PHE A 38 -15.42 -7.97 -11.44
N LYS A 39 -16.33 -7.85 -10.44
CA LYS A 39 -16.85 -6.53 -10.02
C LYS A 39 -15.73 -5.59 -9.58
N VAL A 40 -14.72 -6.10 -8.86
CA VAL A 40 -13.56 -5.30 -8.44
C VAL A 40 -12.66 -4.96 -9.63
N PHE A 41 -12.46 -5.88 -10.55
CA PHE A 41 -11.72 -5.63 -11.78
C PHE A 41 -12.40 -4.55 -12.65
N LYS A 42 -13.72 -4.64 -12.87
CA LYS A 42 -14.50 -3.60 -13.56
C LYS A 42 -14.27 -2.21 -12.96
N LYS A 43 -14.27 -2.09 -11.62
CA LYS A 43 -13.96 -0.82 -10.94
C LYS A 43 -12.52 -0.36 -11.20
N SER A 44 -11.57 -1.27 -11.25
CA SER A 44 -10.18 -0.92 -11.54
C SER A 44 -10.00 -0.37 -12.95
N CYS A 45 -10.79 -0.83 -13.90
CA CYS A 45 -10.77 -0.38 -15.30
C CYS A 45 -11.06 1.12 -15.47
N ILE A 46 -11.75 1.77 -14.54
CA ILE A 46 -11.96 3.24 -14.54
C ILE A 46 -10.61 3.99 -14.62
N LYS A 47 -9.55 3.39 -14.10
CA LYS A 47 -8.20 3.98 -14.09
C LYS A 47 -7.19 3.18 -14.91
N SER A 48 -7.28 1.85 -14.93
CA SER A 48 -6.32 0.99 -15.62
C SER A 48 -6.52 0.95 -17.13
N SER A 49 -7.73 1.20 -17.64
CA SER A 49 -8.00 1.32 -19.08
C SER A 49 -7.16 2.39 -19.79
N LYS A 50 -6.65 3.37 -19.06
CA LYS A 50 -5.70 4.38 -19.60
C LYS A 50 -4.30 3.85 -19.85
N LYS A 51 -4.00 2.63 -19.42
CA LYS A 51 -2.72 1.96 -19.67
C LYS A 51 -2.89 1.02 -20.85
N GLU A 52 -1.96 1.08 -21.80
CA GLU A 52 -2.00 0.24 -22.99
C GLU A 52 -2.24 -1.24 -22.67
N LEU A 53 -1.52 -1.75 -21.66
CA LEU A 53 -1.64 -3.14 -21.20
C LEU A 53 -3.08 -3.60 -20.87
N PHE A 54 -3.95 -2.71 -20.40
CA PHE A 54 -5.31 -3.07 -19.96
C PHE A 54 -6.42 -2.49 -20.82
N LYS A 55 -6.10 -1.75 -21.87
CA LYS A 55 -7.07 -1.05 -22.67
C LYS A 55 -8.13 -1.99 -23.23
N GLU A 56 -7.72 -2.99 -23.98
CA GLU A 56 -8.60 -3.95 -24.64
C GLU A 56 -9.42 -4.76 -23.64
N VAL A 57 -8.79 -5.37 -22.62
CA VAL A 57 -9.51 -6.16 -21.63
C VAL A 57 -10.50 -5.32 -20.81
N CYS A 58 -10.21 -4.03 -20.59
CA CYS A 58 -11.13 -3.11 -19.94
C CYS A 58 -12.30 -2.67 -20.86
N GLU A 59 -12.16 -2.74 -22.16
CA GLU A 59 -13.26 -2.60 -23.10
C GLU A 59 -14.16 -3.85 -23.09
N ASN A 60 -13.54 -5.03 -23.02
CA ASN A 60 -14.25 -6.32 -23.03
C ASN A 60 -15.13 -6.56 -21.80
N VAL A 61 -14.87 -5.89 -20.65
CA VAL A 61 -15.73 -6.02 -19.46
C VAL A 61 -17.20 -5.65 -19.69
N LYS A 62 -17.53 -4.98 -20.81
CA LYS A 62 -18.89 -4.56 -21.16
C LYS A 62 -19.70 -5.66 -21.85
N TYR A 63 -19.03 -6.64 -22.43
CA TYR A 63 -19.64 -7.62 -23.34
C TYR A 63 -19.96 -8.97 -22.69
N THR A 64 -19.56 -9.19 -21.43
CA THR A 64 -19.90 -10.39 -20.70
C THR A 64 -20.27 -10.11 -19.24
N ASN A 65 -21.15 -10.95 -18.70
CA ASN A 65 -21.44 -11.02 -17.27
C ASN A 65 -20.89 -12.29 -16.63
N ASP A 66 -20.34 -13.23 -17.43
CA ASP A 66 -19.69 -14.42 -16.95
C ASP A 66 -18.24 -14.09 -16.55
N ALA A 67 -17.98 -14.16 -15.26
CA ALA A 67 -16.67 -13.83 -14.71
C ALA A 67 -15.60 -14.87 -15.03
N GLU A 68 -15.97 -16.16 -15.04
CA GLU A 68 -15.06 -17.25 -15.35
C GLU A 68 -14.63 -17.19 -16.82
N GLU A 69 -15.63 -17.08 -17.72
CA GLU A 69 -15.40 -16.91 -19.14
C GLU A 69 -14.53 -15.67 -19.41
N PHE A 70 -14.83 -14.55 -18.74
CA PHE A 70 -14.06 -13.32 -18.91
C PHE A 70 -12.59 -13.51 -18.58
N PHE A 71 -12.26 -14.06 -17.39
CA PHE A 71 -10.87 -14.20 -17.00
C PHE A 71 -10.12 -15.25 -17.84
N THR A 72 -10.76 -16.36 -18.17
CA THR A 72 -10.12 -17.42 -18.95
C THR A 72 -9.91 -17.07 -20.42
N ASN A 73 -10.81 -16.29 -21.01
CA ASN A 73 -10.72 -15.86 -22.41
C ASN A 73 -9.78 -14.68 -22.62
N ASN A 74 -9.70 -13.74 -21.68
CA ASN A 74 -8.94 -12.50 -21.86
C ASN A 74 -7.55 -12.51 -21.23
N PHE A 75 -7.18 -13.53 -20.45
CA PHE A 75 -5.89 -13.57 -19.76
C PHE A 75 -5.14 -14.88 -19.97
N THR A 76 -3.82 -14.77 -19.87
CA THR A 76 -2.91 -15.90 -19.65
C THR A 76 -2.39 -15.86 -18.21
N VAL A 77 -1.96 -17.01 -17.67
CA VAL A 77 -1.46 -17.09 -16.29
C VAL A 77 0.05 -17.19 -16.28
N LYS A 78 0.69 -16.39 -15.45
CA LYS A 78 2.12 -16.47 -15.16
C LYS A 78 2.35 -16.62 -13.64
N ARG A 79 3.04 -17.67 -13.24
CA ARG A 79 3.44 -17.84 -11.84
C ARG A 79 4.57 -16.85 -11.52
N LEU A 80 4.41 -16.11 -10.42
CA LEU A 80 5.48 -15.30 -9.88
C LEU A 80 6.48 -16.22 -9.16
N VAL A 81 7.68 -16.37 -9.74
CA VAL A 81 8.74 -17.20 -9.16
C VAL A 81 9.64 -16.30 -8.29
N PRO A 82 9.69 -16.54 -6.97
CA PRO A 82 10.59 -15.81 -6.09
C PRO A 82 12.04 -16.25 -6.33
N PRO A 83 13.04 -15.47 -5.89
CA PRO A 83 14.42 -15.95 -5.75
C PRO A 83 14.47 -17.17 -4.84
N LYS A 84 15.34 -18.15 -5.13
CA LYS A 84 15.38 -19.46 -4.44
C LYS A 84 15.39 -19.38 -2.90
N GLU A 85 15.99 -18.35 -2.33
CA GLU A 85 16.18 -18.19 -0.88
C GLU A 85 15.14 -17.28 -0.20
N ASN A 86 14.23 -16.67 -0.96
CA ASN A 86 13.26 -15.72 -0.44
C ASN A 86 11.85 -16.02 -0.95
N PRO A 87 11.05 -16.80 -0.21
CA PRO A 87 9.67 -17.10 -0.58
C PRO A 87 8.84 -15.81 -0.72
N ILE A 88 7.69 -15.92 -1.43
CA ILE A 88 6.76 -14.78 -1.51
C ILE A 88 6.11 -14.60 -0.15
N LEU A 89 6.41 -13.49 0.49
CA LEU A 89 5.83 -13.10 1.77
C LEU A 89 4.57 -12.28 1.53
N ILE A 90 3.46 -12.75 2.08
CA ILE A 90 2.17 -12.04 2.09
C ILE A 90 1.95 -11.49 3.50
N THR A 91 1.89 -10.17 3.60
CA THR A 91 1.52 -9.45 4.82
C THR A 91 0.13 -8.86 4.67
N GLY A 92 -0.39 -8.21 5.71
CA GLY A 92 -1.70 -7.60 5.69
C GLY A 92 -1.68 -6.12 6.03
N TYR A 93 -2.62 -5.37 5.43
CA TYR A 93 -2.91 -4.01 5.83
C TYR A 93 -4.42 -3.79 5.95
N TYR A 94 -4.80 -2.72 6.62
CA TYR A 94 -6.20 -2.42 6.93
C TYR A 94 -6.41 -0.91 7.04
N GLU A 95 -7.65 -0.49 7.13
CA GLU A 95 -8.05 0.90 7.38
C GLU A 95 -8.30 1.08 8.89
N PRO A 96 -7.41 1.80 9.62
CA PRO A 96 -7.58 2.01 11.06
C PRO A 96 -8.70 3.00 11.37
N LEU A 97 -9.32 2.83 12.55
CA LEU A 97 -10.21 3.79 13.17
C LEU A 97 -9.50 4.45 14.35
N LEU A 98 -9.35 5.76 14.29
CA LEU A 98 -8.79 6.58 15.36
C LEU A 98 -9.92 7.34 16.08
N LYS A 99 -9.67 7.76 17.32
CA LYS A 99 -10.46 8.78 18.01
C LYS A 99 -9.82 10.14 17.80
N GLY A 100 -10.62 11.18 17.55
CA GLY A 100 -10.09 12.50 17.25
C GLY A 100 -11.02 13.66 17.63
N SER A 101 -10.47 14.87 17.50
CA SER A 101 -11.18 16.13 17.69
C SER A 101 -10.71 17.15 16.64
N ARG A 102 -11.58 18.02 16.19
CA ARG A 102 -11.22 19.17 15.32
C ARG A 102 -10.38 20.20 16.08
N VAL A 103 -10.51 20.24 17.38
CA VAL A 103 -9.82 21.20 18.25
C VAL A 103 -8.74 20.48 19.06
N LYS A 104 -7.60 21.14 19.23
CA LYS A 104 -6.53 20.62 20.09
C LYS A 104 -6.95 20.73 21.56
N THR A 105 -6.84 19.60 22.28
CA THR A 105 -7.13 19.51 23.71
C THR A 105 -5.99 18.80 24.46
N GLN A 106 -6.09 18.65 25.78
CA GLN A 106 -5.12 17.83 26.52
C GLN A 106 -5.17 16.35 26.10
N THR A 107 -6.36 15.84 25.75
CA THR A 107 -6.57 14.46 25.28
C THR A 107 -6.20 14.31 23.82
N TYR A 108 -6.71 15.19 22.96
CA TYR A 108 -6.50 15.16 21.52
C TYR A 108 -5.40 16.16 21.15
N LYS A 109 -4.16 15.71 21.14
CA LYS A 109 -2.98 16.59 20.97
C LYS A 109 -2.05 16.25 19.82
N TYR A 110 -2.25 15.10 19.17
CA TYR A 110 -1.40 14.65 18.08
C TYR A 110 -2.03 14.97 16.72
N PRO A 111 -1.46 15.92 15.95
CA PRO A 111 -2.08 16.43 14.73
C PRO A 111 -1.96 15.46 13.56
N ILE A 112 -3.03 15.33 12.78
CA ILE A 112 -3.05 14.77 11.44
C ILE A 112 -2.89 15.93 10.46
N TYR A 113 -1.72 16.05 9.85
CA TYR A 113 -1.37 17.18 9.00
C TYR A 113 -1.83 17.00 7.55
N LYS A 114 -2.28 18.11 6.93
CA LYS A 114 -2.38 18.24 5.47
C LYS A 114 -0.99 18.30 4.85
N THR A 115 -0.94 18.16 3.51
CA THR A 115 0.31 18.39 2.77
C THR A 115 0.77 19.85 2.97
N PRO A 116 1.99 20.07 3.48
CA PRO A 116 2.52 21.42 3.68
C PRO A 116 2.67 22.17 2.37
N LYS A 117 2.44 23.51 2.43
CA LYS A 117 2.55 24.39 1.25
C LYS A 117 3.98 24.52 0.74
N ASP A 118 4.95 24.40 1.64
CA ASP A 118 6.38 24.48 1.35
C ASP A 118 6.98 23.14 0.86
N LEU A 119 6.18 22.05 0.81
CA LEU A 119 6.62 20.77 0.28
C LEU A 119 6.62 20.78 -1.24
N ILE A 120 7.80 20.88 -1.83
CA ILE A 120 8.01 20.93 -3.26
C ILE A 120 8.31 19.52 -3.82
N THR A 121 7.76 19.22 -5.00
CA THR A 121 8.21 18.08 -5.80
C THR A 121 9.03 18.61 -6.98
N ILE A 122 10.33 18.35 -6.97
CA ILE A 122 11.25 18.78 -8.01
C ILE A 122 10.88 18.15 -9.35
N LYS A 123 10.62 19.00 -10.36
CA LYS A 123 10.21 18.57 -11.71
C LYS A 123 11.41 18.22 -12.58
N ASN A 124 12.48 19.04 -12.55
CA ASN A 124 13.71 18.82 -13.33
C ASN A 124 14.60 17.76 -12.63
N LYS A 125 14.25 16.50 -12.84
CA LYS A 125 14.91 15.37 -12.17
C LYS A 125 16.33 15.09 -12.67
N LYS A 126 16.66 15.51 -13.89
CA LYS A 126 18.01 15.33 -14.45
C LYS A 126 19.02 16.21 -13.72
N GLU A 127 18.67 17.48 -13.55
CA GLU A 127 19.52 18.46 -12.85
C GLU A 127 19.68 18.12 -11.37
N TYR A 128 18.61 17.60 -10.73
CA TYR A 128 18.57 17.29 -9.29
C TYR A 128 18.57 15.78 -9.00
N GLU A 129 19.37 14.99 -9.74
CA GLU A 129 19.37 13.54 -9.59
C GLU A 129 19.73 13.07 -8.18
N HIS A 130 20.55 13.81 -7.44
CA HIS A 130 20.89 13.53 -6.05
C HIS A 130 19.68 13.55 -5.11
N PHE A 131 18.56 14.20 -5.49
CA PHE A 131 17.28 14.14 -4.75
C PHE A 131 16.47 12.86 -5.02
N LYS A 132 16.92 11.96 -5.88
CA LYS A 132 16.24 10.67 -6.14
C LYS A 132 16.07 9.85 -4.86
N LYS A 133 17.07 9.85 -3.97
CA LYS A 133 16.99 9.18 -2.66
C LYS A 133 15.90 9.75 -1.76
N TYR A 134 15.53 11.02 -1.94
CA TYR A 134 14.43 11.72 -1.26
C TYR A 134 13.16 11.78 -2.10
N LYS A 135 13.03 10.92 -3.13
CA LYS A 135 11.88 10.89 -4.05
C LYS A 135 11.55 12.26 -4.66
N TYR A 136 12.56 13.09 -4.84
CA TYR A 136 12.47 14.47 -5.34
C TYR A 136 11.59 15.39 -4.47
N LYS A 137 11.49 15.12 -3.15
CA LYS A 137 10.81 15.98 -2.19
C LYS A 137 11.80 16.92 -1.53
N ALA A 138 11.47 18.21 -1.54
CA ALA A 138 12.33 19.28 -1.08
C ALA A 138 11.53 20.42 -0.47
N LYS A 139 12.22 21.33 0.19
CA LYS A 139 11.77 22.69 0.49
C LYS A 139 12.85 23.68 0.03
N LEU A 140 12.50 24.95 -0.09
CA LEU A 140 13.46 26.01 -0.38
C LEU A 140 13.97 26.63 0.92
N VAL A 141 15.28 26.73 1.04
CA VAL A 141 15.98 27.47 2.11
C VAL A 141 17.03 28.34 1.42
N ASP A 142 16.97 29.62 1.62
CA ASP A 142 17.88 30.61 1.00
C ASP A 142 18.03 30.42 -0.52
N GLY A 143 16.91 30.19 -1.20
CA GLY A 143 16.84 29.99 -2.65
C GLY A 143 17.37 28.64 -3.16
N LYS A 144 17.79 27.73 -2.28
CA LYS A 144 18.31 26.41 -2.63
C LYS A 144 17.34 25.29 -2.21
N TYR A 145 17.24 24.25 -3.02
CA TYR A 145 16.52 23.04 -2.63
C TYR A 145 17.31 22.26 -1.58
N VAL A 146 16.65 21.99 -0.44
CA VAL A 146 17.12 21.07 0.58
C VAL A 146 16.13 19.92 0.74
N PRO A 147 16.57 18.73 1.21
CA PRO A 147 15.65 17.62 1.48
C PRO A 147 14.57 18.05 2.48
N TYR A 148 13.31 17.63 2.23
CA TYR A 148 12.24 17.96 3.14
C TYR A 148 12.47 17.40 4.55
N ASP A 149 11.83 18.01 5.52
CA ASP A 149 11.98 17.72 6.95
C ASP A 149 11.78 16.24 7.29
N THR A 150 12.53 15.78 8.26
CA THR A 150 12.36 14.45 8.89
C THR A 150 11.09 14.41 9.73
N ARG A 151 10.68 13.23 10.19
CA ARG A 151 9.59 13.06 11.15
C ARG A 151 9.78 13.90 12.40
N GLU A 152 11.00 13.93 12.93
CA GLU A 152 11.30 14.68 14.15
C GLU A 152 11.19 16.18 13.96
N GLU A 153 11.69 16.71 12.83
CA GLU A 153 11.59 18.13 12.48
C GLU A 153 10.15 18.56 12.24
N ILE A 154 9.36 17.72 11.50
CA ILE A 154 7.92 17.98 11.24
C ILE A 154 7.14 18.11 12.56
N LYS A 155 7.44 17.27 13.55
CA LYS A 155 6.74 17.29 14.84
C LYS A 155 7.01 18.56 15.65
N LYS A 156 8.09 19.30 15.37
CA LYS A 156 8.45 20.58 16.03
C LYS A 156 7.83 21.80 15.34
N ARG A 157 7.18 21.61 14.18
CA ARG A 157 6.54 22.69 13.42
C ARG A 157 5.18 23.04 13.99
N ASP A 158 4.85 24.32 14.01
CA ASP A 158 3.58 24.90 14.46
C ASP A 158 2.80 25.59 13.33
N ASP A 159 3.43 25.73 12.15
CA ASP A 159 2.88 26.38 10.95
C ASP A 159 2.08 25.46 10.02
N LEU A 160 1.97 24.17 10.35
CA LEU A 160 1.36 23.17 9.48
C LEU A 160 -0.17 23.16 9.63
N GLU A 161 -0.87 23.05 8.49
CA GLU A 161 -2.33 22.91 8.48
C GLU A 161 -2.74 21.53 9.03
N VAL A 162 -3.66 21.54 10.01
CA VAL A 162 -4.17 20.34 10.68
C VAL A 162 -5.56 19.98 10.16
N ILE A 163 -5.82 18.69 9.92
CA ILE A 163 -7.16 18.17 9.64
C ILE A 163 -7.94 18.01 10.95
N CYS A 164 -7.35 17.27 11.87
CA CYS A 164 -7.86 17.02 13.23
C CYS A 164 -6.72 16.52 14.12
N TYR A 165 -7.00 16.38 15.40
CA TYR A 165 -6.06 15.86 16.40
C TYR A 165 -6.52 14.49 16.88
N THR A 166 -5.59 13.55 17.08
CA THR A 166 -5.88 12.25 17.69
C THR A 166 -5.32 12.17 19.13
N ASN A 167 -5.86 11.26 19.90
CA ASN A 167 -5.46 11.02 21.30
C ASN A 167 -4.26 10.05 21.42
N SER A 168 -3.84 9.41 20.31
CA SER A 168 -2.82 8.36 20.35
C SER A 168 -1.74 8.61 19.29
N LEU A 169 -0.51 8.86 19.74
CA LEU A 169 0.66 8.96 18.86
C LEU A 169 0.96 7.61 18.16
N VAL A 170 0.64 6.49 18.83
CA VAL A 170 0.82 5.15 18.27
C VAL A 170 -0.15 4.92 17.10
N ASP A 171 -1.43 5.28 17.28
CA ASP A 171 -2.43 5.11 16.23
C ASP A 171 -2.19 6.08 15.06
N LEU A 172 -1.72 7.31 15.33
CA LEU A 172 -1.27 8.24 14.29
C LEU A 172 -0.11 7.65 13.48
N PHE A 173 0.89 7.06 14.14
CA PHE A 173 1.99 6.41 13.43
C PHE A 173 1.50 5.25 12.56
N ILE A 174 0.57 4.44 13.08
CA ILE A 174 -0.04 3.34 12.32
C ILE A 174 -0.82 3.88 11.13
N LEU A 175 -1.63 4.92 11.30
CA LEU A 175 -2.32 5.60 10.21
C LEU A 175 -1.35 6.03 9.09
N GLN A 176 -0.19 6.57 9.45
CA GLN A 176 0.84 6.97 8.48
C GLN A 176 1.45 5.78 7.74
N VAL A 177 1.57 4.63 8.41
CA VAL A 177 2.06 3.39 7.77
C VAL A 177 1.00 2.80 6.84
N GLN A 178 -0.29 2.83 7.25
CA GLN A 178 -1.41 2.31 6.46
C GLN A 178 -1.79 3.22 5.28
N GLY A 179 -1.56 4.54 5.39
CA GLY A 179 -1.79 5.53 4.33
C GLY A 179 -3.23 6.01 4.20
N SER A 180 -4.20 5.38 4.84
CA SER A 180 -5.60 5.84 4.96
C SER A 180 -6.21 5.33 6.24
N GLY A 181 -7.28 5.99 6.69
CA GLY A 181 -7.99 5.61 7.90
C GLY A 181 -9.25 6.44 8.12
N ARG A 182 -9.93 6.16 9.21
CA ARG A 182 -11.10 6.91 9.67
C ARG A 182 -10.82 7.51 11.03
N VAL A 183 -11.40 8.67 11.27
CA VAL A 183 -11.33 9.32 12.58
C VAL A 183 -12.76 9.55 13.07
N LEU A 184 -13.10 8.93 14.21
CA LEU A 184 -14.33 9.19 14.94
C LEU A 184 -14.10 10.44 15.79
N LEU A 185 -14.81 11.50 15.48
CA LEU A 185 -14.76 12.77 16.20
C LEU A 185 -15.64 12.72 17.46
N GLU A 186 -15.45 13.69 18.34
CA GLU A 186 -16.20 13.79 19.62
C GLU A 186 -17.71 14.00 19.44
N ASN A 187 -18.15 14.47 18.29
CA ASN A 187 -19.55 14.63 17.89
C ASN A 187 -20.14 13.41 17.15
N ASP A 188 -19.49 12.26 17.24
CA ASP A 188 -19.84 11.00 16.56
C ASP A 188 -19.72 11.06 15.01
N GLU A 189 -19.23 12.16 14.46
CA GLU A 189 -18.91 12.24 13.02
C GLU A 189 -17.71 11.36 12.70
N ILE A 190 -17.79 10.60 11.60
CA ILE A 190 -16.64 9.85 11.07
C ILE A 190 -16.13 10.54 9.82
N ILE A 191 -14.89 11.03 9.89
CA ILE A 191 -14.18 11.57 8.74
C ILE A 191 -13.21 10.54 8.17
N ASN A 192 -13.08 10.52 6.84
CA ASN A 192 -12.09 9.68 6.16
C ASN A 192 -10.86 10.52 5.83
N VAL A 193 -9.69 9.98 6.15
CA VAL A 193 -8.40 10.57 5.80
C VAL A 193 -7.62 9.64 4.88
N SER A 194 -7.10 10.19 3.79
CA SER A 194 -6.35 9.44 2.79
C SER A 194 -5.00 10.09 2.52
N TYR A 195 -4.05 9.28 2.11
CA TYR A 195 -2.73 9.73 1.68
C TYR A 195 -2.84 10.92 0.70
N SER A 196 -2.11 11.98 0.98
CA SER A 196 -1.96 13.12 0.10
C SER A 196 -0.54 13.23 -0.43
N ASN A 197 0.45 13.23 0.46
CA ASN A 197 1.86 13.33 0.10
C ASN A 197 2.76 12.72 1.20
N GLN A 198 4.07 12.75 0.99
CA GLN A 198 5.07 12.31 1.96
C GLN A 198 6.31 13.22 1.89
N ASN A 199 7.10 13.22 2.96
CA ASN A 199 8.33 14.02 3.06
C ASN A 199 9.52 13.53 2.22
N GLY A 200 9.38 12.43 1.49
CA GLY A 200 10.44 11.87 0.65
C GLY A 200 11.48 11.01 1.38
N ARG A 201 11.55 11.05 2.70
CA ARG A 201 12.48 10.24 3.48
C ARG A 201 12.21 8.74 3.30
N LYS A 202 13.27 7.94 3.46
CA LYS A 202 13.17 6.47 3.36
C LYS A 202 12.36 5.92 4.52
N TYR A 203 11.46 4.98 4.23
CA TYR A 203 10.77 4.22 5.25
C TYR A 203 11.74 3.26 5.95
N SER A 204 11.80 3.33 7.27
CA SER A 204 12.57 2.43 8.14
C SER A 204 11.62 1.70 9.09
N SER A 205 11.63 0.36 9.05
CA SER A 205 10.70 -0.45 9.86
C SER A 205 11.07 -0.39 11.34
N ILE A 206 10.18 0.16 12.17
CA ILE A 206 10.34 0.16 13.63
C ILE A 206 10.31 -1.27 14.20
N GLY A 207 9.57 -2.20 13.57
CA GLY A 207 9.59 -3.61 13.97
C GLY A 207 10.94 -4.26 13.77
N LYS A 208 11.64 -3.97 12.65
CA LYS A 208 13.01 -4.44 12.43
C LYS A 208 13.99 -3.85 13.46
N LYS A 209 13.82 -2.55 13.79
CA LYS A 209 14.63 -1.92 14.85
C LYS A 209 14.41 -2.62 16.19
N LEU A 210 13.18 -2.81 16.63
CA LEU A 210 12.87 -3.46 17.90
C LEU A 210 13.40 -4.90 18.00
N VAL A 211 13.45 -5.60 16.87
CA VAL A 211 14.10 -6.94 16.79
C VAL A 211 15.61 -6.82 16.86
N ALA A 212 16.23 -5.91 16.11
CA ALA A 212 17.67 -5.70 16.11
C ALA A 212 18.21 -5.26 17.48
N ASP A 213 17.44 -4.45 18.18
CA ASP A 213 17.76 -3.98 19.55
C ASP A 213 17.43 -5.03 20.64
N GLY A 214 16.90 -6.21 20.28
CA GLY A 214 16.61 -7.30 21.21
C GLY A 214 15.34 -7.14 22.05
N TYR A 215 14.49 -6.13 21.77
CA TYR A 215 13.27 -5.88 22.55
C TYR A 215 12.12 -6.82 22.22
N ILE A 216 12.04 -7.29 20.98
CA ILE A 216 11.04 -8.26 20.53
C ILE A 216 11.74 -9.30 19.67
N SER A 217 11.52 -10.58 19.96
CA SER A 217 12.12 -11.66 19.16
C SER A 217 11.52 -11.73 17.75
N LYS A 218 12.31 -12.18 16.77
CA LYS A 218 11.97 -12.19 15.34
C LYS A 218 10.73 -13.05 15.03
N ASP A 219 10.50 -14.10 15.81
CA ASP A 219 9.35 -15.00 15.70
C ASP A 219 8.06 -14.39 16.24
N LYS A 220 8.18 -13.47 17.23
CA LYS A 220 7.04 -12.82 17.92
C LYS A 220 6.69 -11.42 17.39
N ILE A 221 7.43 -10.90 16.38
CA ILE A 221 7.19 -9.56 15.87
C ILE A 221 5.86 -9.50 15.10
N SER A 222 4.95 -8.65 15.56
CA SER A 222 3.63 -8.35 15.00
C SER A 222 3.25 -6.92 15.34
N LEU A 223 2.18 -6.39 14.72
CA LEU A 223 1.63 -5.09 15.12
C LEU A 223 1.19 -5.08 16.59
N GLN A 224 0.63 -6.18 17.05
CA GLN A 224 0.15 -6.35 18.43
C GLN A 224 1.32 -6.31 19.43
N SER A 225 2.43 -7.02 19.14
CA SER A 225 3.61 -7.02 20.02
C SER A 225 4.29 -5.66 20.05
N ILE A 226 4.34 -4.95 18.92
CA ILE A 226 4.85 -3.57 18.85
C ILE A 226 3.98 -2.63 19.70
N LYS A 227 2.64 -2.69 19.56
CA LYS A 227 1.71 -1.88 20.37
C LYS A 227 1.88 -2.19 21.88
N LYS A 228 2.01 -3.46 22.23
CA LYS A 228 2.23 -3.88 23.63
C LYS A 228 3.53 -3.26 24.17
N TYR A 229 4.64 -3.45 23.44
CA TYR A 229 5.94 -2.90 23.84
C TYR A 229 5.90 -1.38 24.05
N LEU A 230 5.29 -0.64 23.12
CA LEU A 230 5.21 0.82 23.21
C LEU A 230 4.29 1.28 24.38
N LYS A 231 3.25 0.52 24.70
CA LYS A 231 2.40 0.78 25.86
C LYS A 231 3.16 0.57 27.19
N GLU A 232 3.99 -0.45 27.25
CA GLU A 232 4.82 -0.77 28.44
C GLU A 232 6.05 0.15 28.55
N ASN A 233 6.47 0.81 27.46
CA ASN A 233 7.64 1.69 27.38
C ASN A 233 7.31 3.08 26.79
N PRO A 234 6.43 3.88 27.42
CA PRO A 234 5.94 5.14 26.86
C PRO A 234 7.06 6.16 26.60
N ASN A 235 8.10 6.18 27.39
CA ASN A 235 9.25 7.08 27.24
C ASN A 235 10.07 6.82 25.95
N ARG A 236 9.96 5.62 25.38
CA ARG A 236 10.69 5.24 24.16
C ARG A 236 9.93 5.46 22.87
N ILE A 237 8.65 5.84 22.93
CA ILE A 237 7.80 6.02 21.74
C ILE A 237 8.44 6.97 20.73
N ASN A 238 8.94 8.12 21.18
CA ASN A 238 9.54 9.10 20.30
C ASN A 238 10.83 8.60 19.64
N GLU A 239 11.71 7.96 20.39
CA GLU A 239 12.94 7.34 19.87
C GLU A 239 12.61 6.30 18.79
N VAL A 240 11.70 5.38 19.10
CA VAL A 240 11.30 4.31 18.18
C VAL A 240 10.67 4.86 16.91
N PHE A 241 9.79 5.87 17.04
CA PHE A 241 9.12 6.43 15.86
C PHE A 241 10.02 7.33 15.02
N ASN A 242 10.93 8.11 15.62
CA ASN A 242 11.86 8.96 14.89
C ASN A 242 12.91 8.17 14.10
N TYR A 243 13.17 6.90 14.46
CA TYR A 243 13.97 5.98 13.63
C TYR A 243 13.38 5.85 12.19
N ASN A 244 12.08 5.96 12.05
CA ASN A 244 11.43 6.07 10.76
C ASN A 244 11.27 7.55 10.38
N GLU A 245 12.23 8.11 9.66
CA GLU A 245 12.20 9.51 9.20
C GLU A 245 11.06 9.80 8.23
N SER A 246 10.47 8.76 7.59
CA SER A 246 9.36 8.93 6.65
C SER A 246 8.10 9.44 7.36
N TYR A 247 7.49 10.48 6.80
CA TYR A 247 6.25 11.07 7.28
C TYR A 247 5.23 11.18 6.16
N VAL A 248 3.97 10.83 6.46
CA VAL A 248 2.85 10.88 5.51
C VAL A 248 1.92 12.00 5.91
N PHE A 249 1.54 12.81 4.92
CA PHE A 249 0.55 13.87 4.99
C PHE A 249 -0.77 13.40 4.39
N PHE A 250 -1.88 13.92 4.91
CA PHE A 250 -3.21 13.45 4.59
C PHE A 250 -4.05 14.53 3.93
N LYS A 251 -5.14 14.08 3.34
CA LYS A 251 -6.29 14.91 2.96
C LYS A 251 -7.56 14.28 3.49
N GLU A 252 -8.50 15.11 3.88
CA GLU A 252 -9.86 14.65 4.15
C GLU A 252 -10.57 14.30 2.84
N THR A 253 -11.43 13.30 2.85
CA THR A 253 -12.13 12.80 1.66
C THR A 253 -13.47 12.20 2.04
N ASN A 254 -14.47 12.35 1.16
CA ASN A 254 -15.75 11.68 1.30
C ASN A 254 -15.71 10.21 0.84
N ASN A 255 -14.61 9.80 0.22
CA ASN A 255 -14.45 8.44 -0.28
C ASN A 255 -13.83 7.53 0.78
N ARG A 256 -14.18 6.24 0.72
CA ARG A 256 -13.48 5.18 1.45
C ARG A 256 -12.01 5.11 1.00
N ALA A 257 -11.19 4.33 1.72
CA ALA A 257 -9.79 4.10 1.36
C ALA A 257 -9.63 3.85 -0.14
N THR A 258 -8.76 4.62 -0.76
CA THR A 258 -8.39 4.45 -2.19
C THR A 258 -6.92 4.06 -2.26
N GLY A 259 -6.62 3.03 -3.06
CA GLY A 259 -5.24 2.64 -3.32
C GLY A 259 -4.53 3.56 -4.32
N SER A 260 -3.28 3.27 -4.59
CA SER A 260 -2.42 4.01 -5.54
C SER A 260 -2.95 4.00 -6.99
N LEU A 261 -3.84 3.06 -7.34
CA LEU A 261 -4.59 3.07 -8.60
C LEU A 261 -5.69 4.15 -8.61
N ASN A 262 -5.95 4.79 -7.46
CA ASN A 262 -6.99 5.79 -7.27
C ASN A 262 -8.42 5.26 -7.53
N VAL A 263 -8.67 4.04 -7.05
CA VAL A 263 -9.99 3.40 -6.98
C VAL A 263 -10.27 2.95 -5.55
N PRO A 264 -11.54 2.90 -5.11
CA PRO A 264 -11.89 2.40 -3.79
C PRO A 264 -11.41 0.96 -3.58
N LEU A 265 -10.77 0.72 -2.44
CA LEU A 265 -10.33 -0.62 -2.05
C LEU A 265 -11.50 -1.46 -1.53
N VAL A 266 -11.50 -2.74 -1.91
CA VAL A 266 -12.48 -3.74 -1.47
C VAL A 266 -11.78 -4.75 -0.56
N SER A 267 -12.32 -4.96 0.63
CA SER A 267 -11.80 -5.90 1.62
C SER A 267 -11.60 -7.29 1.04
N LYS A 268 -10.47 -7.89 1.29
CA LYS A 268 -10.10 -9.25 0.87
C LYS A 268 -10.13 -9.46 -0.67
N ARG A 269 -10.12 -8.34 -1.46
CA ARG A 269 -10.11 -8.34 -2.93
C ARG A 269 -9.07 -7.41 -3.56
N ASN A 270 -8.34 -6.64 -2.75
CA ASN A 270 -7.24 -5.83 -3.24
C ASN A 270 -5.92 -6.17 -2.54
N ILE A 271 -4.83 -5.90 -3.25
CA ILE A 271 -3.47 -6.05 -2.75
C ILE A 271 -2.62 -4.83 -3.08
N ALA A 272 -1.64 -4.55 -2.21
CA ALA A 272 -0.54 -3.64 -2.52
C ALA A 272 0.67 -4.45 -3.01
N VAL A 273 1.34 -3.91 -4.04
CA VAL A 273 2.43 -4.58 -4.76
C VAL A 273 3.56 -3.60 -5.12
N ASP A 274 4.72 -4.11 -5.49
CA ASP A 274 5.70 -3.32 -6.22
C ASP A 274 5.32 -3.28 -7.71
N ARG A 275 4.86 -2.10 -8.17
CA ARG A 275 4.41 -1.89 -9.56
C ARG A 275 5.47 -2.13 -10.64
N LYS A 276 6.73 -2.31 -10.24
CA LYS A 276 7.80 -2.72 -11.17
C LYS A 276 7.66 -4.17 -11.60
N TYR A 277 7.02 -4.99 -10.79
CA TYR A 277 6.86 -6.43 -11.02
C TYR A 277 5.42 -6.83 -11.31
N ILE A 278 4.47 -6.16 -10.66
CA ILE A 278 3.03 -6.40 -10.86
C ILE A 278 2.38 -5.05 -11.21
N PRO A 279 1.96 -4.82 -12.45
CA PRO A 279 1.31 -3.58 -12.85
C PRO A 279 0.01 -3.35 -12.06
N LEU A 280 -0.24 -2.10 -11.63
CA LEU A 280 -1.52 -1.76 -11.00
C LEU A 280 -2.65 -1.94 -12.01
N GLY A 281 -3.71 -2.62 -11.60
CA GLY A 281 -4.83 -3.08 -12.41
C GLY A 281 -4.79 -4.58 -12.69
N SER A 282 -3.64 -5.26 -12.49
CA SER A 282 -3.52 -6.70 -12.73
C SER A 282 -4.41 -7.51 -11.81
N PRO A 283 -5.21 -8.45 -12.35
CA PRO A 283 -5.75 -9.53 -11.55
C PRO A 283 -4.63 -10.47 -11.12
N VAL A 284 -4.65 -10.90 -9.87
CA VAL A 284 -3.61 -11.74 -9.26
C VAL A 284 -4.31 -12.81 -8.42
N PHE A 285 -4.03 -14.09 -8.69
CA PHE A 285 -4.52 -15.15 -7.84
C PHE A 285 -3.48 -15.49 -6.78
N ILE A 286 -3.89 -15.43 -5.51
CA ILE A 286 -3.04 -15.73 -4.37
C ILE A 286 -3.49 -17.01 -3.68
N GLN A 287 -2.52 -17.81 -3.23
CA GLN A 287 -2.71 -18.96 -2.35
C GLN A 287 -1.83 -18.74 -1.14
N THR A 288 -2.44 -18.65 0.03
CA THR A 288 -1.76 -18.46 1.31
C THR A 288 -2.64 -19.02 2.45
N THR A 289 -2.33 -18.69 3.69
CA THR A 289 -3.09 -19.16 4.84
C THR A 289 -3.61 -17.99 5.67
N ASN A 290 -4.76 -18.20 6.33
CA ASN A 290 -5.26 -17.28 7.31
C ASN A 290 -4.30 -17.27 8.52
N PRO A 291 -3.81 -16.10 8.96
CA PRO A 291 -2.80 -16.05 10.02
C PRO A 291 -3.30 -16.57 11.36
N LYS A 292 -4.62 -16.58 11.59
CA LYS A 292 -5.26 -16.98 12.85
C LYS A 292 -5.78 -18.42 12.81
N THR A 293 -6.58 -18.77 11.78
CA THR A 293 -7.23 -20.09 11.70
C THR A 293 -6.40 -21.12 10.95
N LYS A 294 -5.36 -20.70 10.23
CA LYS A 294 -4.53 -21.50 9.33
C LYS A 294 -5.29 -22.13 8.16
N GLU A 295 -6.53 -21.74 7.95
CA GLU A 295 -7.29 -22.12 6.76
C GLU A 295 -6.68 -21.54 5.49
N SER A 296 -6.86 -22.26 4.39
CA SER A 296 -6.35 -21.85 3.08
C SER A 296 -7.08 -20.60 2.57
N ILE A 297 -6.34 -19.59 2.14
CA ILE A 297 -6.83 -18.44 1.38
C ILE A 297 -6.44 -18.64 -0.08
N LYS A 298 -7.43 -18.83 -0.95
CA LYS A 298 -7.28 -18.96 -2.40
C LYS A 298 -8.21 -17.95 -3.04
N LYS A 299 -7.64 -16.81 -3.53
CA LYS A 299 -8.47 -15.70 -4.00
C LYS A 299 -7.88 -14.97 -5.19
N LEU A 300 -8.75 -14.64 -6.13
CA LEU A 300 -8.48 -13.69 -7.20
C LEU A 300 -8.67 -12.26 -6.67
N VAL A 301 -7.58 -11.52 -6.65
CA VAL A 301 -7.50 -10.16 -6.10
C VAL A 301 -6.94 -9.20 -7.15
N ILE A 302 -7.18 -7.91 -6.99
CA ILE A 302 -6.71 -6.89 -7.93
C ILE A 302 -5.59 -6.06 -7.29
N ALA A 303 -4.48 -5.93 -8.00
CA ALA A 303 -3.37 -5.07 -7.61
C ALA A 303 -3.79 -3.59 -7.76
N ALA A 304 -4.23 -2.97 -6.67
CA ALA A 304 -4.76 -1.61 -6.68
C ALA A 304 -3.95 -0.62 -5.84
N ASP A 305 -2.95 -1.10 -5.10
CA ASP A 305 -2.20 -0.26 -4.18
C ASP A 305 -0.68 -0.53 -4.20
N THR A 306 0.08 0.36 -3.55
CA THR A 306 1.53 0.26 -3.35
C THR A 306 1.89 0.71 -1.95
N GLY A 307 2.91 0.11 -1.36
CA GLY A 307 3.43 0.51 -0.04
C GLY A 307 4.91 0.88 -0.06
N GLY A 308 5.31 1.76 0.84
CA GLY A 308 6.72 2.14 1.01
C GLY A 308 7.62 0.95 1.35
N ALA A 309 7.08 -0.02 2.11
CA ALA A 309 7.74 -1.26 2.50
C ALA A 309 7.50 -2.42 1.52
N ILE A 310 6.58 -2.28 0.55
CA ILE A 310 6.22 -3.34 -0.40
C ILE A 310 7.11 -3.21 -1.63
N LYS A 311 8.27 -3.88 -1.57
CA LYS A 311 9.33 -3.79 -2.58
C LYS A 311 9.78 -5.17 -3.01
N GLY A 312 10.09 -5.28 -4.31
CA GLY A 312 10.51 -6.53 -4.93
C GLY A 312 9.35 -7.42 -5.38
N LYS A 313 9.70 -8.50 -6.06
CA LYS A 313 8.71 -9.47 -6.58
C LYS A 313 8.20 -10.47 -5.54
N ASN A 314 8.86 -10.54 -4.39
CA ASN A 314 8.55 -11.49 -3.33
C ASN A 314 7.78 -10.88 -2.15
N ARG A 315 7.16 -9.70 -2.34
CA ARG A 315 6.40 -9.02 -1.30
C ARG A 315 5.04 -8.56 -1.81
N ILE A 316 3.98 -8.98 -1.12
CA ILE A 316 2.58 -8.58 -1.35
C ILE A 316 1.98 -8.18 -0.02
N ASP A 317 1.07 -7.21 -0.04
CA ASP A 317 0.31 -6.80 1.14
C ASP A 317 -1.19 -6.93 0.86
N TYR A 318 -1.91 -7.73 1.67
CA TYR A 318 -3.30 -8.11 1.47
C TYR A 318 -4.22 -7.19 2.26
N PHE A 319 -5.21 -6.58 1.59
CA PHE A 319 -6.14 -5.64 2.20
C PHE A 319 -7.25 -6.35 2.95
N TYR A 320 -7.22 -6.28 4.27
CA TYR A 320 -8.25 -6.89 5.13
C TYR A 320 -9.50 -6.04 5.30
N GLY A 321 -9.48 -4.75 4.89
CA GLY A 321 -10.62 -3.86 5.02
C GLY A 321 -10.57 -2.99 6.27
N PHE A 322 -11.70 -2.83 6.95
CA PHE A 322 -11.90 -1.93 8.08
C PHE A 322 -12.38 -2.68 9.31
N GLY A 323 -12.08 -2.15 10.49
CA GLY A 323 -12.59 -2.61 11.76
C GLY A 323 -11.63 -3.53 12.54
N LYS A 324 -12.11 -4.01 13.69
CA LYS A 324 -11.28 -4.72 14.68
C LYS A 324 -10.74 -6.05 14.15
N GLU A 325 -11.58 -6.83 13.46
CA GLU A 325 -11.16 -8.09 12.82
C GLU A 325 -10.08 -7.85 11.76
N ALA A 326 -10.29 -6.84 10.89
CA ALA A 326 -9.32 -6.48 9.87
C ALA A 326 -7.97 -6.07 10.49
N GLN A 327 -7.99 -5.30 11.57
CA GLN A 327 -6.78 -4.92 12.32
C GLN A 327 -6.07 -6.14 12.92
N GLU A 328 -6.81 -7.08 13.49
CA GLU A 328 -6.24 -8.30 14.09
C GLU A 328 -5.56 -9.15 13.01
N LEU A 329 -6.29 -9.48 11.95
CA LEU A 329 -5.78 -10.33 10.87
C LEU A 329 -4.61 -9.68 10.12
N ALA A 330 -4.73 -8.40 9.77
CA ALA A 330 -3.65 -7.66 9.12
C ALA A 330 -2.39 -7.60 9.99
N GLY A 331 -2.54 -7.39 11.30
CA GLY A 331 -1.43 -7.33 12.23
C GLY A 331 -0.70 -8.65 12.45
N LEU A 332 -1.38 -9.78 12.26
CA LEU A 332 -0.82 -11.13 12.37
C LEU A 332 -0.30 -11.66 11.03
N MET A 333 -0.77 -11.10 9.88
CA MET A 333 -0.48 -11.65 8.56
C MET A 333 0.99 -11.53 8.20
N LYS A 334 1.65 -12.68 8.19
CA LYS A 334 3.06 -12.87 7.80
C LYS A 334 3.24 -14.30 7.28
N GLU A 335 2.52 -14.61 6.21
CA GLU A 335 2.45 -15.96 5.68
C GLU A 335 3.16 -16.04 4.33
N GLU A 336 3.69 -17.22 4.00
CA GLU A 336 4.18 -17.49 2.67
C GLU A 336 3.01 -17.77 1.71
N GLY A 337 3.23 -17.56 0.41
CA GLY A 337 2.20 -17.82 -0.57
C GLY A 337 2.70 -18.12 -1.96
N LYS A 338 1.81 -18.71 -2.77
CA LYS A 338 1.96 -18.83 -4.22
C LYS A 338 1.15 -17.70 -4.88
N VAL A 339 1.72 -17.14 -5.93
CA VAL A 339 1.14 -15.98 -6.61
C VAL A 339 1.14 -16.20 -8.12
N TYR A 340 0.00 -16.01 -8.73
CA TYR A 340 -0.22 -16.13 -10.17
C TYR A 340 -0.75 -14.81 -10.71
N ILE A 341 -0.05 -14.23 -11.66
CA ILE A 341 -0.44 -12.98 -12.30
C ILE A 341 -1.21 -13.31 -13.56
N LEU A 342 -2.41 -12.75 -13.70
CA LEU A 342 -3.18 -12.83 -14.93
C LEU A 342 -2.71 -11.68 -15.84
N VAL A 343 -2.12 -12.04 -16.97
CA VAL A 343 -1.60 -11.11 -17.97
C VAL A 343 -2.56 -11.05 -19.13
N PRO A 344 -3.02 -9.87 -19.55
CA PRO A 344 -3.89 -9.76 -20.73
C PRO A 344 -3.30 -10.51 -21.92
N LYS A 345 -4.15 -11.22 -22.69
CA LYS A 345 -3.79 -11.75 -23.99
C LYS A 345 -3.60 -10.57 -24.96
N THR A 346 -2.58 -10.61 -25.75
CA THR A 346 -2.33 -9.70 -26.88
C THR A 346 -2.97 -10.24 -28.12
#